data_aec22966751317ce47aa5595ca285920
#
_entry.id   aec22966751317ce47aa5595ca285920
#
_cell.length_a   1.000
_cell.length_b   1.000
_cell.length_c   1.000
_cell.angle_alpha   90.00
_cell.angle_beta   90.00
_cell.angle_gamma   90.00
#
_symmetry.space_group_name_H-M   'P 1'
#
loop_
_entity.id
_entity.type
_entity.pdbx_description
1 polymer ?
#
loop_
_entity_poly.entity_id
_entity_poly.type
_entity_poly.pdbx_seq_one_letter_code
_entity_poly.pdbx_strand_id
1 'polypeptide(L)'
;MSIRWESIRTFNNSQNNAFEELICQLAREEPIINKIDFRRVAAPDGGVEAYCVLDDGTEYGWQAKYFFSMGDAQWKQLKESFETALKTHPNLTKYYICIPLDRQDPRRKDQDWFMDKWNKKVAEWTQYAKGLGRNISIEYWGSSELTHRLSQENNAGRLHFWFSAEEFTTRWFSEQIEESTKNLGKRYTPELNVELDIARNFDAISRNSDFYKVAHKYFHDFLAKLNKFTDRAIHYSGNNTSEQFKRWISEVKDSFVPEGRGLEQFDINLLLSHIDNISKYLSDFEHEFIVNSDKKNDDLRYQVNNVWQAISDFSDFIKGPLLKLANSPLMILSGEAGIGKSHLLADIANHRIKSRIPCLLLLGQNFVSEESPWTQILRNILRVDGKENVLLGALNARAEAQGERLLFIIDAINEEKGRYFWPDYIVGMINQFSKYPWLGLVLSIRSSYEKLIVPKDFFDENKITRIAHSGFGSVEYQASKFFFSQYGIEQPGVPILHPEFSNPLFLKIFCEGLYRSGLNKIPKGYSGISNIISFFINSIEVKLSRPSS
;
A
#
# COMPACT_ATOMS: atom_id res chain seq x y z
N MET A 1 -17.94 27.40 -10.35
CA MET A 1 -18.05 26.83 -8.99
C MET A 1 -17.21 27.69 -8.07
N SER A 2 -17.72 28.13 -6.93
CA SER A 2 -16.94 28.94 -5.96
C SER A 2 -16.61 28.04 -4.79
N ILE A 3 -15.32 27.83 -4.51
CA ILE A 3 -14.85 27.05 -3.37
C ILE A 3 -14.74 27.95 -2.16
N ARG A 4 -15.34 27.52 -1.05
CA ARG A 4 -15.17 28.20 0.25
C ARG A 4 -13.96 27.62 0.95
N TRP A 5 -12.82 28.25 0.80
CA TRP A 5 -11.53 27.76 1.33
C TRP A 5 -11.54 27.55 2.84
N GLU A 6 -12.30 28.38 3.58
CA GLU A 6 -12.47 28.25 5.03
C GLU A 6 -13.18 26.95 5.46
N SER A 7 -13.86 26.29 4.50
CA SER A 7 -14.55 25.02 4.77
C SER A 7 -13.69 23.79 4.49
N ILE A 8 -12.41 23.94 4.14
CA ILE A 8 -11.53 22.78 3.98
C ILE A 8 -11.51 21.97 5.27
N ARG A 9 -11.68 20.63 5.16
CA ARG A 9 -11.64 19.77 6.35
C ARG A 9 -10.29 19.85 7.06
N THR A 10 -10.27 19.64 8.36
CA THR A 10 -9.01 19.55 9.10
C THR A 10 -8.26 18.27 8.76
N PHE A 11 -6.96 18.37 8.66
CA PHE A 11 -6.02 17.25 8.55
C PHE A 11 -4.91 17.41 9.59
N ASN A 12 -4.58 16.36 10.35
CA ASN A 12 -3.65 16.43 11.48
C ASN A 12 -3.99 17.62 12.43
N ASN A 13 -5.28 17.77 12.76
CA ASN A 13 -5.85 18.79 13.63
C ASN A 13 -5.70 20.25 13.14
N SER A 14 -5.39 20.48 11.85
CA SER A 14 -5.19 21.82 11.30
C SER A 14 -5.73 21.93 9.87
N GLN A 15 -6.36 23.07 9.55
CA GLN A 15 -6.70 23.44 8.19
C GLN A 15 -5.45 23.88 7.39
N ASN A 16 -4.42 24.43 8.06
CA ASN A 16 -3.14 24.72 7.43
C ASN A 16 -2.52 23.45 6.86
N ASN A 17 -2.41 22.39 7.67
CA ASN A 17 -1.90 21.10 7.23
C ASN A 17 -2.75 20.49 6.11
N ALA A 18 -4.07 20.72 6.15
CA ALA A 18 -4.98 20.29 5.08
C ALA A 18 -4.70 21.00 3.77
N PHE A 19 -4.47 22.32 3.82
CA PHE A 19 -4.16 23.12 2.65
C PHE A 19 -2.78 22.74 2.07
N GLU A 20 -1.76 22.60 2.90
CA GLU A 20 -0.44 22.12 2.51
C GLU A 20 -0.51 20.77 1.82
N GLU A 21 -1.26 19.82 2.39
CA GLU A 21 -1.47 18.49 1.82
C GLU A 21 -2.19 18.55 0.46
N LEU A 22 -3.25 19.37 0.36
CA LEU A 22 -3.97 19.59 -0.90
C LEU A 22 -3.04 20.17 -1.98
N ILE A 23 -2.20 21.14 -1.65
CA ILE A 23 -1.22 21.70 -2.59
C ILE A 23 -0.23 20.65 -3.06
N CYS A 24 0.30 19.82 -2.16
CA CYS A 24 1.17 18.70 -2.53
C CYS A 24 0.50 17.74 -3.51
N GLN A 25 -0.79 17.41 -3.31
CA GLN A 25 -1.55 16.55 -4.21
C GLN A 25 -1.75 17.18 -5.58
N LEU A 26 -2.06 18.48 -5.65
CA LEU A 26 -2.20 19.20 -6.92
C LEU A 26 -0.87 19.36 -7.65
N ALA A 27 0.21 19.65 -6.93
CA ALA A 27 1.55 19.79 -7.48
C ALA A 27 2.08 18.50 -8.09
N ARG A 28 1.76 17.35 -7.47
CA ARG A 28 2.13 16.03 -8.02
C ARG A 28 1.53 15.80 -9.40
N GLU A 29 0.29 16.22 -9.62
CA GLU A 29 -0.42 16.03 -10.88
C GLU A 29 -0.18 17.15 -11.91
N GLU A 30 0.51 18.21 -11.54
CA GLU A 30 0.81 19.29 -12.47
C GLU A 30 1.57 18.73 -13.69
N PRO A 31 1.09 18.99 -14.92
CA PRO A 31 1.69 18.47 -16.14
C PRO A 31 2.98 19.23 -16.47
N ILE A 32 4.07 18.81 -15.90
CA ILE A 32 5.41 19.38 -16.13
C ILE A 32 6.16 18.46 -17.08
N ILE A 33 6.62 19.02 -18.20
CA ILE A 33 7.41 18.31 -19.19
C ILE A 33 8.77 17.94 -18.56
N ASN A 34 9.24 16.73 -18.82
CA ASN A 34 10.52 16.21 -18.34
C ASN A 34 10.61 16.03 -16.81
N LYS A 35 9.48 15.98 -16.10
CA LYS A 35 9.45 15.63 -14.69
C LYS A 35 9.80 14.15 -14.51
N ILE A 36 10.90 13.88 -13.80
CA ILE A 36 11.37 12.51 -13.52
C ILE A 36 11.08 12.05 -12.09
N ASP A 37 10.94 13.00 -11.15
CA ASP A 37 10.73 12.69 -9.74
C ASP A 37 9.85 13.76 -9.07
N PHE A 38 9.13 13.38 -8.01
CA PHE A 38 8.34 14.29 -7.18
C PHE A 38 8.47 13.93 -5.71
N ARG A 39 8.96 14.87 -4.91
CA ARG A 39 9.25 14.66 -3.49
C ARG A 39 8.43 15.59 -2.61
N ARG A 40 7.91 15.05 -1.53
CA ARG A 40 7.34 15.80 -0.42
C ARG A 40 8.41 16.06 0.63
N VAL A 41 8.37 17.22 1.25
CA VAL A 41 9.30 17.60 2.31
C VAL A 41 8.56 17.52 3.64
N ALA A 42 9.13 16.79 4.61
CA ALA A 42 8.62 16.79 5.97
C ALA A 42 9.13 18.02 6.73
N ALA A 43 8.34 18.52 7.66
CA ALA A 43 8.76 19.64 8.50
C ALA A 43 10.05 19.32 9.31
N PRO A 44 11.02 20.24 9.37
CA PRO A 44 11.04 21.57 8.76
C PRO A 44 11.22 21.51 7.24
N ASP A 45 10.32 22.16 6.50
CA ASP A 45 10.09 21.99 5.05
C ASP A 45 11.15 22.60 4.12
N GLY A 46 12.22 23.15 4.65
CA GLY A 46 13.27 23.76 3.83
C GLY A 46 12.80 24.88 2.90
N GLY A 47 11.62 25.47 3.15
CA GLY A 47 11.01 26.53 2.36
C GLY A 47 10.15 26.05 1.18
N VAL A 48 9.91 24.74 1.07
CA VAL A 48 8.99 24.12 0.10
C VAL A 48 8.26 22.94 0.74
N GLU A 49 6.96 22.78 0.51
CA GLU A 49 6.18 21.61 0.94
C GLU A 49 6.43 20.39 0.04
N ALA A 50 6.70 20.67 -1.23
CA ALA A 50 7.05 19.67 -2.22
C ALA A 50 7.89 20.26 -3.35
N TYR A 51 8.66 19.41 -4.03
CA TYR A 51 9.38 19.79 -5.24
C TYR A 51 9.40 18.63 -6.24
N CYS A 52 9.56 18.96 -7.52
CA CYS A 52 9.87 17.97 -8.53
C CYS A 52 11.27 18.20 -9.11
N VAL A 53 11.87 17.13 -9.58
CA VAL A 53 13.16 17.13 -10.29
C VAL A 53 12.91 16.86 -11.76
N LEU A 54 13.53 17.62 -12.62
CA LEU A 54 13.49 17.46 -14.08
C LEU A 54 14.69 16.64 -14.56
N ASP A 55 14.64 16.17 -15.82
CA ASP A 55 15.69 15.36 -16.45
C ASP A 55 17.05 16.06 -16.55
N ASP A 56 17.08 17.41 -16.55
CA ASP A 56 18.30 18.23 -16.52
C ASP A 56 18.83 18.48 -15.07
N GLY A 57 18.19 17.90 -14.06
CA GLY A 57 18.52 18.05 -12.65
C GLY A 57 18.01 19.33 -12.02
N THR A 58 17.27 20.20 -12.75
CA THR A 58 16.64 21.38 -12.18
C THR A 58 15.41 21.02 -11.35
N GLU A 59 15.03 21.92 -10.43
CA GLU A 59 13.93 21.71 -9.49
C GLU A 59 12.85 22.78 -9.63
N TYR A 60 11.58 22.36 -9.48
CA TYR A 60 10.43 23.23 -9.26
C TYR A 60 9.86 22.97 -7.88
N GLY A 61 9.70 24.01 -7.05
CA GLY A 61 9.25 23.89 -5.67
C GLY A 61 7.92 24.60 -5.41
N TRP A 62 7.10 24.04 -4.51
CA TRP A 62 5.81 24.60 -4.09
C TRP A 62 5.83 24.91 -2.60
N GLN A 63 5.43 26.13 -2.26
CA GLN A 63 5.21 26.60 -0.90
C GLN A 63 3.74 26.92 -0.72
N ALA A 64 3.10 26.34 0.28
CA ALA A 64 1.71 26.59 0.64
C ALA A 64 1.62 27.53 1.86
N LYS A 65 0.71 28.49 1.80
CA LYS A 65 0.37 29.37 2.94
C LYS A 65 -1.14 29.59 2.99
N TYR A 66 -1.75 29.19 4.08
CA TYR A 66 -3.21 29.28 4.26
C TYR A 66 -3.61 30.65 4.80
N PHE A 67 -3.45 31.69 3.97
CA PHE A 67 -3.75 33.07 4.29
C PHE A 67 -5.00 33.55 3.57
N PHE A 68 -5.84 34.30 4.26
CA PHE A 68 -7.03 35.00 3.72
C PHE A 68 -6.87 36.50 3.61
N SER A 69 -5.75 37.05 4.08
CA SER A 69 -5.35 38.43 3.94
C SER A 69 -3.83 38.53 3.89
N MET A 70 -3.33 39.61 3.29
CA MET A 70 -1.90 39.85 3.14
C MET A 70 -1.49 41.14 3.84
N GLY A 71 -0.85 41.00 4.99
CA GLY A 71 -0.19 42.08 5.76
C GLY A 71 1.33 41.88 5.80
N ASP A 72 2.03 42.77 6.52
CA ASP A 72 3.50 42.74 6.58
C ASP A 72 4.04 41.43 7.18
N ALA A 73 3.34 40.87 8.14
CA ALA A 73 3.72 39.58 8.73
C ALA A 73 3.68 38.42 7.71
N GLN A 74 2.67 38.37 6.86
CA GLN A 74 2.55 37.37 5.79
C GLN A 74 3.64 37.57 4.72
N TRP A 75 3.90 38.80 4.31
CA TRP A 75 4.99 39.09 3.38
C TRP A 75 6.37 38.71 3.94
N LYS A 76 6.58 38.90 5.25
CA LYS A 76 7.80 38.47 5.93
C LYS A 76 7.95 36.95 5.90
N GLN A 77 6.88 36.20 6.22
CA GLN A 77 6.90 34.75 6.18
C GLN A 77 7.20 34.21 4.78
N LEU A 78 6.58 34.79 3.73
CA LEU A 78 6.86 34.39 2.35
C LEU A 78 8.33 34.62 1.97
N LYS A 79 8.89 35.75 2.38
CA LYS A 79 10.30 36.07 2.16
C LYS A 79 11.22 35.06 2.84
N GLU A 80 10.97 34.76 4.11
CA GLU A 80 11.74 33.80 4.91
C GLU A 80 11.70 32.41 4.29
N SER A 81 10.52 31.95 3.85
CA SER A 81 10.36 30.66 3.15
C SER A 81 11.16 30.65 1.84
N PHE A 82 11.08 31.72 1.02
CA PHE A 82 11.84 31.83 -0.22
C PHE A 82 13.35 31.83 0.00
N GLU A 83 13.85 32.60 0.96
CA GLU A 83 15.27 32.62 1.31
C GLU A 83 15.76 31.26 1.82
N THR A 84 14.92 30.53 2.55
CA THR A 84 15.20 29.16 2.99
C THR A 84 15.24 28.21 1.81
N ALA A 85 14.27 28.27 0.89
CA ALA A 85 14.25 27.45 -0.31
C ALA A 85 15.50 27.64 -1.19
N LEU A 86 15.98 28.88 -1.33
CA LEU A 86 17.23 29.16 -2.05
C LEU A 86 18.46 28.48 -1.44
N LYS A 87 18.50 28.32 -0.12
CA LYS A 87 19.62 27.69 0.60
C LYS A 87 19.56 26.17 0.54
N THR A 88 18.36 25.60 0.67
CA THR A 88 18.15 24.14 0.78
C THR A 88 18.00 23.46 -0.57
N HIS A 89 17.56 24.19 -1.61
CA HIS A 89 17.35 23.70 -2.97
C HIS A 89 18.27 24.42 -3.97
N PRO A 90 19.54 24.00 -4.11
CA PRO A 90 20.50 24.69 -4.99
C PRO A 90 20.11 24.64 -6.48
N ASN A 91 19.34 23.65 -6.91
CA ASN A 91 18.90 23.48 -8.28
C ASN A 91 17.51 24.06 -8.58
N LEU A 92 16.90 24.77 -7.62
CA LEU A 92 15.58 25.38 -7.78
C LEU A 92 15.62 26.46 -8.87
N THR A 93 14.77 26.34 -9.89
CA THR A 93 14.62 27.30 -11.00
C THR A 93 13.23 27.90 -11.08
N LYS A 94 12.22 27.23 -10.50
CA LYS A 94 10.87 27.73 -10.43
C LYS A 94 10.29 27.53 -9.03
N TYR A 95 9.66 28.60 -8.48
CA TYR A 95 9.10 28.61 -7.14
C TYR A 95 7.63 29.03 -7.18
N TYR A 96 6.75 28.13 -6.81
CA TYR A 96 5.31 28.35 -6.74
C TYR A 96 4.90 28.77 -5.34
N ILE A 97 4.22 29.90 -5.21
CA ILE A 97 3.61 30.36 -3.97
C ILE A 97 2.10 30.14 -4.07
N CYS A 98 1.57 29.28 -3.20
CA CYS A 98 0.17 28.84 -3.22
C CYS A 98 -0.58 29.42 -2.01
N ILE A 99 -1.57 30.27 -2.28
CA ILE A 99 -2.36 30.96 -1.22
C ILE A 99 -3.84 30.96 -1.68
N PRO A 100 -4.82 30.62 -0.83
CA PRO A 100 -6.25 30.59 -1.21
C PRO A 100 -6.85 32.03 -1.27
N LEU A 101 -6.14 32.95 -1.87
CA LEU A 101 -6.49 34.37 -2.01
C LEU A 101 -6.13 34.84 -3.41
N ASP A 102 -7.05 35.53 -4.09
CA ASP A 102 -6.77 36.12 -5.40
C ASP A 102 -6.06 37.47 -5.28
N ARG A 103 -5.21 37.75 -6.27
CA ARG A 103 -4.54 39.04 -6.42
C ARG A 103 -5.53 40.03 -7.02
N GLN A 104 -5.99 40.98 -6.21
CA GLN A 104 -6.95 41.99 -6.66
C GLN A 104 -6.24 43.12 -7.43
N ASP A 105 -6.79 43.50 -8.58
CA ASP A 105 -6.35 44.63 -9.38
C ASP A 105 -6.84 45.95 -8.82
N PRO A 106 -6.07 47.06 -8.95
CA PRO A 106 -6.44 48.37 -8.45
C PRO A 106 -7.65 48.94 -9.18
N ARG A 107 -8.73 49.20 -8.44
CA ARG A 107 -9.90 49.95 -8.93
C ARG A 107 -9.71 51.48 -8.83
N ARG A 108 -8.74 51.97 -8.04
CA ARG A 108 -8.39 53.38 -7.83
C ARG A 108 -6.88 53.53 -7.74
N LYS A 109 -6.33 54.65 -8.27
CA LYS A 109 -4.87 54.91 -8.37
C LYS A 109 -4.12 55.13 -7.04
N ASP A 110 -4.82 55.33 -5.96
CA ASP A 110 -4.34 55.78 -4.66
C ASP A 110 -4.35 54.70 -3.57
N GLN A 111 -4.60 53.42 -3.94
CA GLN A 111 -4.54 52.31 -2.98
C GLN A 111 -3.47 51.31 -3.38
N ASP A 112 -2.65 50.89 -2.40
CA ASP A 112 -1.70 49.78 -2.55
C ASP A 112 -2.44 48.45 -2.63
N TRP A 113 -2.64 47.97 -3.83
CA TRP A 113 -3.33 46.71 -4.09
C TRP A 113 -2.41 45.49 -4.00
N PHE A 114 -2.99 44.32 -3.75
CA PHE A 114 -2.22 43.08 -3.62
C PHE A 114 -1.34 42.82 -4.85
N MET A 115 -1.85 43.03 -6.06
CA MET A 115 -1.11 42.82 -7.31
C MET A 115 0.15 43.71 -7.39
N ASP A 116 0.05 44.98 -7.04
CA ASP A 116 1.18 45.89 -7.10
C ASP A 116 2.26 45.53 -6.06
N LYS A 117 1.83 45.21 -4.83
CA LYS A 117 2.72 44.70 -3.79
C LYS A 117 3.38 43.37 -4.18
N TRP A 118 2.61 42.48 -4.79
CA TRP A 118 3.12 41.21 -5.32
C TRP A 118 4.22 41.43 -6.35
N ASN A 119 3.94 42.22 -7.39
CA ASN A 119 4.91 42.52 -8.45
C ASN A 119 6.20 43.14 -7.90
N LYS A 120 6.09 44.08 -6.96
CA LYS A 120 7.23 44.68 -6.28
C LYS A 120 8.03 43.62 -5.50
N LYS A 121 7.36 42.77 -4.72
CA LYS A 121 8.02 41.71 -3.92
C LYS A 121 8.68 40.65 -4.78
N VAL A 122 8.04 40.23 -5.85
CA VAL A 122 8.64 39.30 -6.81
C VAL A 122 9.89 39.88 -7.46
N ALA A 123 9.85 41.16 -7.85
CA ALA A 123 11.02 41.84 -8.40
C ALA A 123 12.17 41.92 -7.36
N GLU A 124 11.88 42.28 -6.11
CA GLU A 124 12.85 42.30 -5.02
C GLU A 124 13.49 40.91 -4.79
N TRP A 125 12.68 39.86 -4.72
CA TRP A 125 13.15 38.50 -4.48
C TRP A 125 13.92 37.89 -5.67
N THR A 126 13.48 38.16 -6.89
CA THR A 126 14.20 37.79 -8.11
C THR A 126 15.56 38.48 -8.19
N GLN A 127 15.62 39.79 -7.83
CA GLN A 127 16.88 40.52 -7.78
C GLN A 127 17.83 39.98 -6.69
N TYR A 128 17.28 39.61 -5.52
CA TYR A 128 18.04 38.97 -4.46
C TYR A 128 18.63 37.63 -4.93
N ALA A 129 17.83 36.75 -5.58
CA ALA A 129 18.30 35.49 -6.13
C ALA A 129 19.40 35.70 -7.20
N LYS A 130 19.25 36.69 -8.09
CA LYS A 130 20.28 37.05 -9.08
C LYS A 130 21.59 37.48 -8.40
N GLY A 131 21.51 38.20 -7.29
CA GLY A 131 22.69 38.57 -6.48
C GLY A 131 23.44 37.35 -5.91
N LEU A 132 22.76 36.20 -5.77
CA LEU A 132 23.33 34.90 -5.40
C LEU A 132 23.73 34.06 -6.62
N GLY A 133 23.70 34.61 -7.82
CA GLY A 133 24.00 33.89 -9.06
C GLY A 133 22.87 32.94 -9.53
N ARG A 134 21.63 33.11 -9.00
CA ARG A 134 20.50 32.22 -9.27
C ARG A 134 19.44 32.93 -10.13
N ASN A 135 18.91 32.21 -11.12
CA ASN A 135 17.79 32.71 -11.94
C ASN A 135 16.53 31.88 -11.60
N ILE A 136 15.61 32.50 -10.85
CA ILE A 136 14.39 31.85 -10.33
C ILE A 136 13.16 32.57 -10.90
N SER A 137 12.23 31.77 -11.47
CA SER A 137 10.87 32.23 -11.80
C SER A 137 9.97 32.02 -10.58
N ILE A 138 9.20 33.03 -10.20
CA ILE A 138 8.25 32.96 -9.08
C ILE A 138 6.84 33.02 -9.65
N GLU A 139 6.07 31.98 -9.40
CA GLU A 139 4.70 31.82 -9.89
C GLU A 139 3.71 31.87 -8.72
N TYR A 140 2.47 32.25 -9.01
CA TYR A 140 1.41 32.36 -7.99
C TYR A 140 0.24 31.44 -8.32
N TRP A 141 -0.14 30.61 -7.34
CA TRP A 141 -1.40 29.86 -7.37
C TRP A 141 -2.36 30.48 -6.36
N GLY A 142 -3.22 31.35 -6.84
CA GLY A 142 -4.29 31.97 -6.05
C GLY A 142 -5.55 31.12 -5.97
N SER A 143 -6.59 31.68 -5.36
CA SER A 143 -7.89 31.02 -5.24
C SER A 143 -8.45 30.59 -6.61
N SER A 144 -8.34 31.44 -7.62
CA SER A 144 -8.83 31.16 -8.98
C SER A 144 -8.05 30.04 -9.66
N GLU A 145 -6.72 30.06 -9.62
CA GLU A 145 -5.84 29.03 -10.20
C GLU A 145 -6.02 27.69 -9.50
N LEU A 146 -6.19 27.67 -8.19
CA LEU A 146 -6.45 26.47 -7.39
C LEU A 146 -7.86 25.93 -7.67
N THR A 147 -8.87 26.79 -7.75
CA THR A 147 -10.25 26.42 -8.09
C THR A 147 -10.31 25.82 -9.50
N HIS A 148 -9.60 26.39 -10.47
CA HIS A 148 -9.53 25.86 -11.82
C HIS A 148 -8.97 24.43 -11.83
N ARG A 149 -7.87 24.15 -11.10
CA ARG A 149 -7.29 22.80 -10.98
C ARG A 149 -8.27 21.83 -10.33
N LEU A 150 -8.89 22.23 -9.23
CA LEU A 150 -9.87 21.39 -8.52
C LEU A 150 -11.16 21.14 -9.32
N SER A 151 -11.51 22.02 -10.28
CA SER A 151 -12.67 21.84 -11.14
C SER A 151 -12.44 20.86 -12.29
N GLN A 152 -11.22 20.42 -12.53
CA GLN A 152 -10.94 19.40 -13.54
C GLN A 152 -11.59 18.06 -13.14
N GLU A 153 -12.04 17.29 -14.12
CA GLU A 153 -12.77 16.03 -13.88
C GLU A 153 -11.96 15.03 -13.04
N ASN A 154 -10.66 14.93 -13.27
CA ASN A 154 -9.75 14.07 -12.50
C ASN A 154 -9.61 14.48 -11.03
N ASN A 155 -9.94 15.73 -10.67
CA ASN A 155 -9.89 16.25 -9.31
C ASN A 155 -11.25 16.26 -8.59
N ALA A 156 -12.32 15.78 -9.23
CA ALA A 156 -13.66 15.78 -8.64
C ALA A 156 -13.70 15.04 -7.27
N GLY A 157 -13.05 13.90 -7.18
CA GLY A 157 -12.95 13.15 -5.92
C GLY A 157 -12.10 13.86 -4.86
N ARG A 158 -11.00 14.50 -5.26
CA ARG A 158 -10.16 15.32 -4.36
C ARG A 158 -10.94 16.51 -3.81
N LEU A 159 -11.70 17.20 -4.67
CA LEU A 159 -12.61 18.28 -4.26
C LEU A 159 -13.64 17.76 -3.25
N HIS A 160 -14.26 16.61 -3.54
CA HIS A 160 -15.23 15.99 -2.63
C HIS A 160 -14.59 15.63 -1.29
N PHE A 161 -13.43 14.99 -1.27
CA PHE A 161 -12.72 14.67 -0.04
C PHE A 161 -12.41 15.89 0.80
N TRP A 162 -11.85 16.94 0.22
CA TRP A 162 -11.37 18.08 1.01
C TRP A 162 -12.46 19.04 1.47
N PHE A 163 -13.61 19.11 0.76
CA PHE A 163 -14.65 20.13 1.02
C PHE A 163 -16.04 19.56 1.35
N SER A 164 -16.25 18.23 1.30
CA SER A 164 -17.50 17.60 1.73
C SER A 164 -17.34 17.03 3.14
N ALA A 165 -18.30 17.32 4.02
CA ALA A 165 -18.01 17.34 5.46
C ALA A 165 -18.05 15.98 6.18
N GLU A 166 -18.86 14.98 5.78
CA GLU A 166 -19.22 13.87 6.68
C GLU A 166 -18.61 12.52 6.33
N GLU A 167 -18.36 12.25 5.04
CA GLU A 167 -17.82 10.99 4.59
C GLU A 167 -16.29 10.96 4.65
N PHE A 168 -15.73 9.76 4.57
CA PHE A 168 -14.27 9.48 4.53
C PHE A 168 -13.49 9.91 5.79
N THR A 169 -14.20 10.15 6.91
CA THR A 169 -13.58 10.32 8.22
C THR A 169 -13.16 8.98 8.80
N THR A 170 -12.25 9.00 9.79
CA THR A 170 -11.87 7.76 10.51
C THR A 170 -13.09 7.08 11.13
N ARG A 171 -14.05 7.86 11.64
CA ARG A 171 -15.30 7.35 12.21
C ARG A 171 -16.15 6.65 11.14
N TRP A 172 -16.33 7.27 9.98
CA TRP A 172 -17.08 6.68 8.87
C TRP A 172 -16.50 5.32 8.44
N PHE A 173 -15.17 5.21 8.26
CA PHE A 173 -14.53 3.93 7.96
C PHE A 173 -14.74 2.90 9.07
N SER A 174 -14.68 3.31 10.35
CA SER A 174 -14.92 2.39 11.47
C SER A 174 -16.33 1.84 11.44
N GLU A 175 -17.34 2.68 11.18
CA GLU A 175 -18.75 2.28 11.07
C GLU A 175 -18.97 1.29 9.91
N GLN A 176 -18.32 1.52 8.74
CA GLN A 176 -18.39 0.59 7.59
C GLN A 176 -17.79 -0.79 7.91
N ILE A 177 -16.64 -0.84 8.59
CA ILE A 177 -16.00 -2.10 8.96
C ILE A 177 -16.79 -2.80 10.07
N GLU A 178 -17.31 -2.08 11.03
CA GLU A 178 -18.15 -2.66 12.09
C GLU A 178 -19.43 -3.28 11.52
N GLU A 179 -20.11 -2.63 10.58
CA GLU A 179 -21.29 -3.17 9.89
C GLU A 179 -20.93 -4.46 9.14
N SER A 180 -19.83 -4.43 8.35
CA SER A 180 -19.38 -5.59 7.57
C SER A 180 -19.01 -6.78 8.47
N THR A 181 -18.29 -6.53 9.57
CA THR A 181 -17.85 -7.60 10.47
C THR A 181 -19.02 -8.19 11.27
N LYS A 182 -20.01 -7.39 11.66
CA LYS A 182 -21.26 -7.88 12.25
C LYS A 182 -22.01 -8.80 11.27
N ASN A 183 -22.07 -8.43 10.00
CA ASN A 183 -22.73 -9.20 8.95
C ASN A 183 -22.02 -10.52 8.60
N LEU A 184 -20.73 -10.66 8.89
CA LEU A 184 -20.00 -11.94 8.79
C LEU A 184 -20.46 -12.93 9.86
N GLY A 185 -20.95 -12.48 11.01
CA GLY A 185 -21.42 -13.32 12.10
C GLY A 185 -20.39 -14.38 12.52
N LYS A 186 -20.78 -15.65 12.50
CA LYS A 186 -19.89 -16.78 12.90
C LYS A 186 -18.68 -17.01 11.97
N ARG A 187 -18.64 -16.38 10.80
CA ARG A 187 -17.49 -16.46 9.88
C ARG A 187 -16.28 -15.65 10.39
N TYR A 188 -16.50 -14.73 11.31
CA TYR A 188 -15.44 -13.97 11.96
C TYR A 188 -15.45 -14.20 13.46
N THR A 189 -14.35 -14.69 14.01
CA THR A 189 -14.16 -15.04 15.42
C THR A 189 -12.77 -14.53 15.83
N PRO A 190 -12.65 -13.24 16.17
CA PRO A 190 -11.35 -12.57 16.39
C PRO A 190 -10.49 -13.23 17.48
N GLU A 191 -11.13 -13.87 18.47
CA GLU A 191 -10.45 -14.62 19.53
C GLU A 191 -9.77 -15.90 19.05
N LEU A 192 -10.05 -16.36 17.83
CA LEU A 192 -9.46 -17.53 17.22
C LEU A 192 -8.49 -17.16 16.06
N ASN A 193 -8.01 -15.92 16.05
CA ASN A 193 -7.09 -15.49 15.00
C ASN A 193 -5.71 -16.15 15.16
N VAL A 194 -5.20 -16.66 14.04
CA VAL A 194 -3.84 -17.22 13.92
C VAL A 194 -3.10 -16.42 12.86
N GLU A 195 -1.97 -15.86 13.23
CA GLU A 195 -1.15 -15.09 12.30
C GLU A 195 -0.58 -16.00 11.19
N LEU A 196 -0.75 -15.59 9.95
CA LEU A 196 -0.33 -16.32 8.77
C LEU A 196 0.60 -15.47 7.89
N ASP A 197 1.59 -16.11 7.27
CA ASP A 197 2.51 -15.43 6.34
C ASP A 197 1.79 -14.73 5.18
N ILE A 198 0.60 -15.19 4.82
CA ILE A 198 -0.24 -14.57 3.78
C ILE A 198 -0.58 -13.10 4.10
N ALA A 199 -0.58 -12.71 5.38
CA ALA A 199 -0.81 -11.33 5.81
C ALA A 199 0.22 -10.35 5.23
N ARG A 200 1.46 -10.78 5.00
CA ARG A 200 2.52 -9.96 4.38
C ARG A 200 2.15 -9.43 2.98
N ASN A 201 1.26 -10.11 2.26
CA ASN A 201 0.79 -9.62 0.98
C ASN A 201 -0.06 -8.35 1.13
N PHE A 202 -0.78 -8.20 2.26
CA PHE A 202 -1.55 -7.00 2.58
C PHE A 202 -0.64 -5.85 3.00
N ASP A 203 0.49 -6.14 3.63
CA ASP A 203 1.53 -5.14 3.91
C ASP A 203 2.15 -4.62 2.62
N ALA A 204 2.44 -5.52 1.68
CA ALA A 204 3.01 -5.16 0.39
C ALA A 204 2.04 -4.34 -0.49
N ILE A 205 0.78 -4.75 -0.61
CA ILE A 205 -0.23 -3.98 -1.35
C ILE A 205 -0.48 -2.60 -0.72
N SER A 206 -0.37 -2.49 0.60
CA SER A 206 -0.49 -1.24 1.36
C SER A 206 0.75 -0.36 1.26
N ARG A 207 1.92 -0.93 0.98
CA ARG A 207 3.23 -0.29 1.13
C ARG A 207 3.42 0.34 2.52
N ASN A 208 3.03 -0.38 3.56
CA ASN A 208 3.21 0.07 4.93
C ASN A 208 4.66 -0.14 5.42
N SER A 209 4.96 0.33 6.63
CA SER A 209 6.29 0.20 7.23
C SER A 209 6.76 -1.26 7.39
N ASP A 210 5.83 -2.20 7.62
CA ASP A 210 6.19 -3.61 7.80
C ASP A 210 6.62 -4.26 6.48
N PHE A 211 5.99 -3.89 5.35
CA PHE A 211 6.51 -4.26 4.04
C PHE A 211 7.94 -3.74 3.82
N TYR A 212 8.21 -2.47 4.12
CA TYR A 212 9.55 -1.91 3.94
C TYR A 212 10.59 -2.56 4.86
N LYS A 213 10.24 -2.92 6.11
CA LYS A 213 11.13 -3.69 7.00
C LYS A 213 11.53 -5.04 6.37
N VAL A 214 10.55 -5.75 5.79
CA VAL A 214 10.81 -7.03 5.10
C VAL A 214 11.69 -6.81 3.87
N ALA A 215 11.35 -5.84 3.02
CA ALA A 215 12.12 -5.52 1.83
C ALA A 215 13.56 -5.10 2.17
N HIS A 216 13.75 -4.22 3.14
CA HIS A 216 15.07 -3.82 3.63
C HIS A 216 15.88 -5.00 4.17
N LYS A 217 15.22 -5.92 4.88
CA LYS A 217 15.92 -7.12 5.41
C LYS A 217 16.52 -7.94 4.26
N TYR A 218 15.72 -8.30 3.25
CA TYR A 218 16.24 -9.07 2.10
C TYR A 218 17.38 -8.33 1.38
N PHE A 219 17.21 -7.04 1.18
CA PHE A 219 18.19 -6.19 0.55
C PHE A 219 19.50 -6.07 1.36
N HIS A 220 19.41 -5.80 2.66
CA HIS A 220 20.58 -5.70 3.54
C HIS A 220 21.31 -7.03 3.69
N ASP A 221 20.58 -8.14 3.84
CA ASP A 221 21.17 -9.47 3.95
C ASP A 221 21.94 -9.82 2.66
N PHE A 222 21.37 -9.50 1.50
CA PHE A 222 22.04 -9.67 0.21
C PHE A 222 23.32 -8.84 0.10
N LEU A 223 23.25 -7.53 0.37
CA LEU A 223 24.41 -6.65 0.33
C LEU A 223 25.49 -7.01 1.35
N ALA A 224 25.11 -7.43 2.55
CA ALA A 224 26.07 -7.81 3.59
C ALA A 224 26.89 -9.03 3.16
N LYS A 225 26.24 -10.04 2.56
CA LYS A 225 26.93 -11.25 2.06
C LYS A 225 27.83 -10.92 0.87
N LEU A 226 27.37 -10.04 -0.06
CA LEU A 226 28.21 -9.56 -1.17
C LEU A 226 29.45 -8.78 -0.70
N ASN A 227 29.27 -7.84 0.24
CA ASN A 227 30.40 -7.07 0.78
C ASN A 227 31.43 -7.98 1.45
N LYS A 228 30.98 -8.92 2.28
CA LYS A 228 31.86 -9.89 2.96
C LYS A 228 32.63 -10.76 1.98
N PHE A 229 31.97 -11.19 0.90
CA PHE A 229 32.64 -11.91 -0.18
C PHE A 229 33.66 -11.03 -0.91
N THR A 230 33.30 -9.80 -1.25
CA THR A 230 34.17 -8.85 -1.96
C THR A 230 35.46 -8.59 -1.18
N ASP A 231 35.39 -8.38 0.14
CA ASP A 231 36.54 -8.17 1.00
C ASP A 231 37.49 -9.40 1.04
N ARG A 232 36.92 -10.60 0.88
CA ARG A 232 37.72 -11.84 0.80
C ARG A 232 38.28 -12.10 -0.58
N ALA A 233 37.51 -11.83 -1.63
CA ALA A 233 37.90 -12.06 -3.03
C ALA A 233 39.16 -11.26 -3.44
N ILE A 234 39.38 -10.09 -2.82
CA ILE A 234 40.58 -9.25 -3.06
C ILE A 234 41.88 -10.05 -2.85
N HIS A 235 41.92 -10.94 -1.85
CA HIS A 235 43.11 -11.75 -1.53
C HIS A 235 43.43 -12.79 -2.62
N TYR A 236 42.48 -13.12 -3.50
CA TYR A 236 42.65 -14.17 -4.51
C TYR A 236 42.75 -13.63 -5.93
N SER A 237 41.99 -12.60 -6.27
CA SER A 237 41.83 -12.11 -7.64
C SER A 237 42.36 -10.69 -7.88
N GLY A 238 42.88 -10.03 -6.82
CA GLY A 238 43.38 -8.66 -6.92
C GLY A 238 42.31 -7.58 -6.96
N ASN A 239 42.73 -6.31 -7.14
CA ASN A 239 41.87 -5.15 -6.99
C ASN A 239 40.76 -5.02 -8.07
N ASN A 240 41.01 -5.45 -9.32
CA ASN A 240 40.03 -5.28 -10.40
C ASN A 240 38.69 -6.01 -10.12
N THR A 241 38.74 -7.21 -9.60
CA THR A 241 37.58 -8.00 -9.24
C THR A 241 36.76 -7.32 -8.15
N SER A 242 37.44 -6.77 -7.15
CA SER A 242 36.80 -6.05 -6.04
C SER A 242 36.10 -4.77 -6.50
N GLU A 243 36.70 -4.02 -7.42
CA GLU A 243 36.09 -2.77 -7.93
C GLU A 243 34.80 -3.04 -8.72
N GLN A 244 34.78 -4.11 -9.51
CA GLN A 244 33.59 -4.49 -10.26
C GLN A 244 32.42 -4.88 -9.32
N PHE A 245 32.68 -5.68 -8.27
CA PHE A 245 31.65 -5.99 -7.28
C PHE A 245 31.18 -4.76 -6.52
N LYS A 246 32.07 -3.86 -6.12
CA LYS A 246 31.73 -2.61 -5.44
C LYS A 246 30.83 -1.74 -6.31
N ARG A 247 31.09 -1.69 -7.61
CA ARG A 247 30.25 -0.97 -8.57
C ARG A 247 28.83 -1.56 -8.61
N TRP A 248 28.69 -2.88 -8.77
CA TRP A 248 27.36 -3.53 -8.79
C TRP A 248 26.62 -3.38 -7.47
N ILE A 249 27.33 -3.46 -6.34
CA ILE A 249 26.75 -3.19 -5.01
C ILE A 249 26.16 -1.76 -4.95
N SER A 250 26.86 -0.77 -5.50
CA SER A 250 26.36 0.60 -5.58
C SER A 250 25.15 0.70 -6.50
N GLU A 251 25.20 0.11 -7.70
CA GLU A 251 24.09 0.10 -8.65
C GLU A 251 22.83 -0.55 -8.08
N VAL A 252 22.97 -1.67 -7.35
CA VAL A 252 21.85 -2.31 -6.65
C VAL A 252 21.32 -1.40 -5.55
N LYS A 253 22.18 -0.73 -4.76
CA LYS A 253 21.75 0.22 -3.73
C LYS A 253 20.93 1.36 -4.31
N ASP A 254 21.39 1.91 -5.43
CA ASP A 254 20.76 3.05 -6.09
C ASP A 254 19.42 2.66 -6.75
N SER A 255 19.23 1.37 -7.06
CA SER A 255 18.00 0.82 -7.65
C SER A 255 16.94 0.45 -6.63
N PHE A 256 17.23 0.50 -5.33
CA PHE A 256 16.27 0.15 -4.30
C PHE A 256 15.47 1.38 -3.84
N VAL A 257 14.14 1.31 -3.97
CA VAL A 257 13.23 2.40 -3.56
C VAL A 257 13.17 2.48 -2.05
N PRO A 258 13.58 3.62 -1.45
CA PRO A 258 13.54 3.80 0.00
C PRO A 258 12.11 3.92 0.53
N GLU A 259 11.94 3.70 1.82
CA GLU A 259 10.71 4.04 2.53
C GLU A 259 10.47 5.56 2.43
N GLY A 260 9.32 5.95 1.86
CA GLY A 260 8.98 7.34 1.66
C GLY A 260 7.50 7.53 1.34
N ARG A 261 7.05 8.79 1.32
CA ARG A 261 5.67 9.14 0.98
C ARG A 261 5.34 9.04 -0.52
N GLY A 262 6.20 8.40 -1.31
CA GLY A 262 6.02 8.17 -2.74
C GLY A 262 5.53 6.77 -3.05
N LEU A 263 4.97 6.60 -4.25
CA LEU A 263 4.63 5.29 -4.82
C LEU A 263 5.54 4.97 -6.03
N GLU A 264 6.82 5.33 -5.91
CA GLU A 264 7.82 4.97 -6.91
C GLU A 264 7.85 3.47 -7.11
N GLN A 265 7.96 3.05 -8.36
CA GLN A 265 7.96 1.62 -8.67
C GLN A 265 9.35 1.03 -8.46
N PHE A 266 9.39 -0.17 -7.90
CA PHE A 266 10.59 -0.98 -7.91
C PHE A 266 10.83 -1.48 -9.35
N ASP A 267 11.96 -1.13 -9.94
CA ASP A 267 12.31 -1.65 -11.27
C ASP A 267 12.80 -3.09 -11.16
N ILE A 268 11.85 -4.02 -11.24
CA ILE A 268 12.11 -5.46 -11.13
C ILE A 268 13.09 -5.93 -12.20
N ASN A 269 13.00 -5.41 -13.43
CA ASN A 269 13.86 -5.82 -14.53
C ASN A 269 15.29 -5.36 -14.31
N LEU A 270 15.48 -4.12 -13.88
CA LEU A 270 16.78 -3.57 -13.55
C LEU A 270 17.43 -4.35 -12.39
N LEU A 271 16.70 -4.59 -11.31
CA LEU A 271 17.18 -5.38 -10.17
C LEU A 271 17.59 -6.80 -10.59
N LEU A 272 16.80 -7.48 -11.42
CA LEU A 272 17.15 -8.80 -11.94
C LEU A 272 18.38 -8.75 -12.86
N SER A 273 18.53 -7.73 -13.70
CA SER A 273 19.71 -7.57 -14.56
C SER A 273 21.00 -7.42 -13.75
N HIS A 274 20.95 -6.69 -12.62
CA HIS A 274 22.08 -6.58 -11.71
C HIS A 274 22.41 -7.93 -11.06
N ILE A 275 21.39 -8.69 -10.63
CA ILE A 275 21.58 -10.05 -10.08
C ILE A 275 22.21 -10.99 -11.11
N ASP A 276 21.74 -10.96 -12.37
CA ASP A 276 22.26 -11.80 -13.43
C ASP A 276 23.74 -11.49 -13.71
N ASN A 277 24.12 -10.21 -13.73
CA ASN A 277 25.51 -9.78 -13.89
C ASN A 277 26.41 -10.29 -12.74
N ILE A 278 25.91 -10.15 -11.49
CA ILE A 278 26.61 -10.65 -10.30
C ILE A 278 26.75 -12.17 -10.35
N SER A 279 25.69 -12.88 -10.73
CA SER A 279 25.65 -14.34 -10.83
C SER A 279 26.64 -14.87 -11.86
N LYS A 280 26.68 -14.26 -13.04
CA LYS A 280 27.63 -14.63 -14.09
C LYS A 280 29.06 -14.47 -13.61
N TYR A 281 29.37 -13.32 -13.03
CA TYR A 281 30.73 -13.05 -12.54
C TYR A 281 31.13 -13.96 -11.37
N LEU A 282 30.20 -14.28 -10.47
CA LEU A 282 30.46 -15.23 -9.37
C LEU A 282 30.74 -16.63 -9.91
N SER A 283 30.03 -17.06 -10.96
CA SER A 283 30.28 -18.34 -11.64
C SER A 283 31.66 -18.39 -12.28
N ASP A 284 32.08 -17.31 -12.99
CA ASP A 284 33.40 -17.23 -13.59
C ASP A 284 34.50 -17.26 -12.50
N PHE A 285 34.31 -16.50 -11.41
CA PHE A 285 35.20 -16.50 -10.26
C PHE A 285 35.30 -17.89 -9.61
N GLU A 286 34.18 -18.57 -9.38
CA GLU A 286 34.15 -19.92 -8.80
C GLU A 286 34.94 -20.91 -9.67
N HIS A 287 34.75 -20.84 -10.99
CA HIS A 287 35.43 -21.71 -11.93
C HIS A 287 36.96 -21.47 -11.93
N GLU A 288 37.39 -20.21 -11.89
CA GLU A 288 38.81 -19.83 -11.92
C GLU A 288 39.53 -20.15 -10.60
N PHE A 289 38.95 -19.77 -9.46
CA PHE A 289 39.66 -19.80 -8.17
C PHE A 289 39.31 -20.98 -7.26
N ILE A 290 38.25 -21.73 -7.57
CA ILE A 290 37.81 -22.87 -6.75
C ILE A 290 37.90 -24.19 -7.53
N VAL A 291 37.39 -24.26 -8.76
CA VAL A 291 37.32 -25.50 -9.54
C VAL A 291 38.69 -25.84 -10.13
N ASN A 292 39.38 -24.85 -10.71
CA ASN A 292 40.69 -25.02 -11.38
C ASN A 292 41.88 -24.84 -10.42
N SER A 293 41.64 -24.63 -9.11
CA SER A 293 42.70 -24.43 -8.14
C SER A 293 43.13 -25.77 -7.49
N ASP A 294 44.41 -26.04 -7.47
CA ASP A 294 45.00 -27.20 -6.77
C ASP A 294 44.91 -27.09 -5.23
N LYS A 295 44.59 -25.93 -4.70
CA LYS A 295 44.45 -25.67 -3.27
C LYS A 295 42.99 -25.80 -2.82
N LYS A 296 42.71 -26.71 -1.88
CA LYS A 296 41.44 -26.73 -1.15
C LYS A 296 41.28 -25.45 -0.34
N ASN A 297 40.33 -24.60 -0.72
CA ASN A 297 40.00 -23.38 -0.03
C ASN A 297 38.58 -23.43 0.51
N ASP A 298 38.41 -24.13 1.62
CA ASP A 298 37.06 -24.38 2.18
C ASP A 298 36.38 -23.09 2.66
N ASP A 299 37.13 -22.09 3.13
CA ASP A 299 36.58 -20.79 3.51
C ASP A 299 36.03 -20.01 2.28
N LEU A 300 36.76 -19.99 1.18
CA LEU A 300 36.31 -19.34 -0.04
C LEU A 300 35.06 -20.02 -0.62
N ARG A 301 35.02 -21.36 -0.66
CA ARG A 301 33.84 -22.13 -1.05
C ARG A 301 32.63 -21.80 -0.18
N TYR A 302 32.82 -21.71 1.13
CA TYR A 302 31.76 -21.34 2.06
C TYR A 302 31.24 -19.93 1.77
N GLN A 303 32.10 -18.95 1.48
CA GLN A 303 31.67 -17.58 1.16
C GLN A 303 30.93 -17.54 -0.19
N VAL A 304 31.40 -18.22 -1.22
CA VAL A 304 30.72 -18.32 -2.53
C VAL A 304 29.33 -18.94 -2.37
N ASN A 305 29.20 -20.04 -1.62
CA ASN A 305 27.90 -20.67 -1.35
C ASN A 305 26.95 -19.73 -0.61
N ASN A 306 27.45 -18.93 0.34
CA ASN A 306 26.64 -17.93 1.05
C ASN A 306 26.13 -16.83 0.10
N VAL A 307 26.94 -16.44 -0.90
CA VAL A 307 26.51 -15.46 -1.90
C VAL A 307 25.47 -16.07 -2.85
N TRP A 308 25.66 -17.32 -3.30
CA TRP A 308 24.67 -18.04 -4.10
C TRP A 308 23.31 -18.14 -3.39
N GLN A 309 23.35 -18.48 -2.09
CA GLN A 309 22.12 -18.50 -1.29
C GLN A 309 21.48 -17.11 -1.20
N ALA A 310 22.27 -16.06 -1.02
CA ALA A 310 21.76 -14.69 -0.98
C ALA A 310 21.17 -14.24 -2.32
N ILE A 311 21.79 -14.61 -3.42
CA ILE A 311 21.28 -14.37 -4.78
C ILE A 311 19.92 -15.06 -4.96
N SER A 312 19.81 -16.33 -4.56
CA SER A 312 18.56 -17.07 -4.64
C SER A 312 17.47 -16.42 -3.80
N ASP A 313 17.73 -16.16 -2.52
CA ASP A 313 16.76 -15.57 -1.59
C ASP A 313 16.27 -14.19 -2.06
N PHE A 314 17.20 -13.37 -2.57
CA PHE A 314 16.86 -12.03 -3.06
C PHE A 314 16.15 -12.07 -4.41
N SER A 315 16.55 -12.96 -5.31
CA SER A 315 15.85 -13.20 -6.59
C SER A 315 14.42 -13.69 -6.38
N ASP A 316 14.22 -14.62 -5.43
CA ASP A 316 12.90 -15.13 -5.07
C ASP A 316 12.02 -14.02 -4.48
N PHE A 317 12.59 -13.14 -3.64
CA PHE A 317 11.89 -11.98 -3.13
C PHE A 317 11.48 -11.02 -4.26
N ILE A 318 12.39 -10.70 -5.20
CA ILE A 318 12.12 -9.79 -6.32
C ILE A 318 11.06 -10.35 -7.27
N LYS A 319 11.14 -11.64 -7.61
CA LYS A 319 10.17 -12.33 -8.48
C LYS A 319 8.86 -12.65 -7.77
N GLY A 320 8.88 -12.61 -6.45
CA GLY A 320 7.77 -12.99 -5.58
C GLY A 320 6.57 -12.03 -5.63
N PRO A 321 5.47 -12.41 -4.99
CA PRO A 321 4.24 -11.64 -5.01
C PRO A 321 4.35 -10.30 -4.27
N LEU A 322 5.27 -10.15 -3.30
CA LEU A 322 5.36 -8.95 -2.48
C LEU A 322 5.75 -7.71 -3.31
N LEU A 323 6.81 -7.79 -4.13
CA LEU A 323 7.19 -6.68 -4.98
C LEU A 323 6.17 -6.41 -6.10
N LYS A 324 5.56 -7.46 -6.64
CA LYS A 324 4.48 -7.32 -7.63
C LYS A 324 3.30 -6.55 -7.05
N LEU A 325 2.85 -6.88 -5.84
CA LEU A 325 1.76 -6.18 -5.14
C LEU A 325 2.15 -4.76 -4.72
N ALA A 326 3.40 -4.54 -4.34
CA ALA A 326 3.89 -3.20 -4.05
C ALA A 326 3.84 -2.29 -5.29
N ASN A 327 4.13 -2.82 -6.48
CA ASN A 327 4.07 -2.08 -7.74
C ASN A 327 2.63 -2.01 -8.31
N SER A 328 1.91 -3.13 -8.35
CA SER A 328 0.53 -3.23 -8.85
C SER A 328 -0.39 -3.69 -7.72
N PRO A 329 -1.12 -2.76 -7.05
CA PRO A 329 -1.88 -3.07 -5.84
C PRO A 329 -3.24 -3.72 -6.14
N LEU A 330 -3.23 -4.76 -6.98
CA LEU A 330 -4.41 -5.50 -7.41
C LEU A 330 -4.23 -6.98 -7.09
N MET A 331 -5.08 -7.53 -6.21
CA MET A 331 -4.95 -8.88 -5.68
C MET A 331 -6.25 -9.68 -5.79
N ILE A 332 -6.14 -10.93 -6.25
CA ILE A 332 -7.17 -11.95 -6.08
C ILE A 332 -6.72 -12.94 -5.01
N LEU A 333 -7.50 -13.04 -3.93
CA LEU A 333 -7.34 -14.00 -2.86
C LEU A 333 -8.20 -15.22 -3.16
N SER A 334 -7.60 -16.29 -3.67
CA SER A 334 -8.27 -17.54 -4.04
C SER A 334 -8.10 -18.61 -2.96
N GLY A 335 -9.07 -19.49 -2.79
CA GLY A 335 -8.96 -20.63 -1.88
C GLY A 335 -10.27 -21.39 -1.71
N GLU A 336 -10.20 -22.59 -1.17
CA GLU A 336 -11.34 -23.46 -0.95
C GLU A 336 -12.40 -22.87 0.01
N ALA A 337 -13.59 -23.45 0.03
CA ALA A 337 -14.62 -23.08 0.99
C ALA A 337 -14.16 -23.41 2.42
N GLY A 338 -14.45 -22.51 3.38
CA GLY A 338 -14.10 -22.73 4.79
C GLY A 338 -12.62 -22.51 5.15
N ILE A 339 -11.76 -22.18 4.18
CA ILE A 339 -10.31 -22.04 4.40
C ILE A 339 -9.91 -20.76 5.17
N GLY A 340 -10.86 -19.92 5.57
CA GLY A 340 -10.58 -18.75 6.43
C GLY A 340 -10.44 -17.42 5.71
N LYS A 341 -10.71 -17.29 4.40
CA LYS A 341 -10.57 -16.02 3.64
C LYS A 341 -11.33 -14.86 4.29
N SER A 342 -12.62 -15.01 4.56
CA SER A 342 -13.44 -13.96 5.16
C SER A 342 -12.96 -13.55 6.55
N HIS A 343 -12.46 -14.53 7.34
CA HIS A 343 -11.86 -14.27 8.65
C HIS A 343 -10.59 -13.43 8.52
N LEU A 344 -9.68 -13.84 7.64
CA LEU A 344 -8.43 -13.11 7.37
C LEU A 344 -8.72 -11.67 6.92
N LEU A 345 -9.65 -11.47 5.98
CA LEU A 345 -9.98 -10.15 5.44
C LEU A 345 -10.60 -9.24 6.50
N ALA A 346 -11.47 -9.79 7.36
CA ALA A 346 -12.06 -9.06 8.48
C ALA A 346 -11.01 -8.69 9.54
N ASP A 347 -10.07 -9.59 9.82
CA ASP A 347 -9.00 -9.33 10.77
C ASP A 347 -8.06 -8.22 10.28
N ILE A 348 -7.63 -8.28 9.02
CA ILE A 348 -6.84 -7.22 8.35
C ILE A 348 -7.59 -5.88 8.42
N ALA A 349 -8.88 -5.85 8.06
CA ALA A 349 -9.67 -4.62 8.06
C ALA A 349 -9.79 -4.03 9.47
N ASN A 350 -10.06 -4.85 10.48
CA ASN A 350 -10.15 -4.41 11.87
C ASN A 350 -8.80 -3.92 12.43
N HIS A 351 -7.70 -4.62 12.09
CA HIS A 351 -6.36 -4.18 12.49
C HIS A 351 -6.03 -2.80 11.93
N ARG A 352 -6.31 -2.58 10.64
CA ARG A 352 -6.08 -1.28 9.98
C ARG A 352 -6.89 -0.15 10.63
N ILE A 353 -8.18 -0.36 10.88
CA ILE A 353 -9.03 0.65 11.52
C ILE A 353 -8.57 0.96 12.95
N LYS A 354 -8.19 -0.03 13.75
CA LYS A 354 -7.59 0.17 15.08
C LYS A 354 -6.31 1.03 15.00
N SER A 355 -5.53 0.85 13.95
CA SER A 355 -4.34 1.66 13.65
C SER A 355 -4.66 3.00 12.95
N ARG A 356 -5.94 3.38 12.82
CA ARG A 356 -6.44 4.58 12.14
C ARG A 356 -6.08 4.66 10.65
N ILE A 357 -5.84 3.52 10.02
CA ILE A 357 -5.54 3.39 8.60
C ILE A 357 -6.84 3.08 7.86
N PRO A 358 -7.24 3.86 6.84
CA PRO A 358 -8.50 3.67 6.14
C PRO A 358 -8.53 2.33 5.40
N CYS A 359 -9.68 1.65 5.50
CA CYS A 359 -9.95 0.40 4.83
C CYS A 359 -11.46 0.25 4.59
N LEU A 360 -11.85 -0.39 3.50
CA LEU A 360 -13.23 -0.81 3.25
C LEU A 360 -13.29 -2.32 3.08
N LEU A 361 -14.29 -2.94 3.70
CA LEU A 361 -14.59 -4.37 3.54
C LEU A 361 -16.06 -4.51 3.10
N LEU A 362 -16.26 -4.88 1.85
CA LEU A 362 -17.57 -5.16 1.28
C LEU A 362 -17.76 -6.68 1.20
N LEU A 363 -18.99 -7.14 1.45
CA LEU A 363 -19.30 -8.57 1.42
C LEU A 363 -20.06 -8.94 0.15
N GLY A 364 -19.66 -10.01 -0.53
CA GLY A 364 -20.30 -10.52 -1.73
C GLY A 364 -21.79 -10.79 -1.56
N GLN A 365 -22.19 -11.22 -0.35
CA GLN A 365 -23.60 -11.42 0.00
C GLN A 365 -24.47 -10.16 -0.08
N ASN A 366 -23.89 -8.97 -0.07
CA ASN A 366 -24.61 -7.70 -0.18
C ASN A 366 -24.93 -7.30 -1.62
N PHE A 367 -24.40 -8.02 -2.61
CA PHE A 367 -24.67 -7.80 -4.03
C PHE A 367 -25.87 -8.66 -4.46
N VAL A 368 -27.06 -8.15 -4.20
CA VAL A 368 -28.33 -8.91 -4.31
C VAL A 368 -29.10 -8.64 -5.59
N SER A 369 -28.72 -7.64 -6.37
CA SER A 369 -29.39 -7.28 -7.63
C SER A 369 -28.52 -7.54 -8.86
N GLU A 370 -29.08 -7.38 -10.05
CA GLU A 370 -28.37 -7.46 -11.35
C GLU A 370 -27.85 -6.09 -11.82
N GLU A 371 -28.06 -5.04 -11.01
CA GLU A 371 -27.50 -3.73 -11.30
C GLU A 371 -25.97 -3.76 -11.28
N SER A 372 -25.35 -2.75 -11.89
CA SER A 372 -23.88 -2.65 -11.90
C SER A 372 -23.32 -2.71 -10.47
N PRO A 373 -22.15 -3.31 -10.26
CA PRO A 373 -21.52 -3.34 -8.94
C PRO A 373 -21.39 -1.95 -8.32
N TRP A 374 -21.07 -0.94 -9.12
CA TRP A 374 -20.94 0.44 -8.64
C TRP A 374 -22.24 1.03 -8.13
N THR A 375 -23.35 0.77 -8.80
CA THR A 375 -24.67 1.20 -8.32
C THR A 375 -24.97 0.60 -6.96
N GLN A 376 -24.72 -0.70 -6.80
CA GLN A 376 -24.93 -1.40 -5.53
C GLN A 376 -23.99 -0.91 -4.43
N ILE A 377 -22.71 -0.69 -4.75
CA ILE A 377 -21.72 -0.17 -3.80
C ILE A 377 -22.13 1.21 -3.30
N LEU A 378 -22.43 2.14 -4.21
CA LEU A 378 -22.73 3.53 -3.85
C LEU A 378 -24.04 3.65 -3.08
N ARG A 379 -25.14 3.10 -3.61
CA ARG A 379 -26.49 3.30 -3.05
C ARG A 379 -26.79 2.39 -1.89
N ASN A 380 -26.50 1.07 -2.04
CA ASN A 380 -27.01 0.06 -1.12
C ASN A 380 -26.04 -0.25 0.00
N ILE A 381 -24.72 -0.25 -0.31
CA ILE A 381 -23.70 -0.69 0.66
C ILE A 381 -23.11 0.51 1.40
N LEU A 382 -22.45 1.44 0.70
CA LEU A 382 -21.78 2.58 1.32
C LEU A 382 -22.72 3.76 1.61
N ARG A 383 -23.85 3.85 0.90
CA ARG A 383 -24.86 4.91 1.01
C ARG A 383 -24.26 6.30 0.84
N VAL A 384 -23.43 6.45 -0.19
CA VAL A 384 -22.78 7.71 -0.57
C VAL A 384 -23.33 8.20 -1.91
N ASP A 385 -23.51 9.49 -2.02
CA ASP A 385 -23.96 10.13 -3.24
C ASP A 385 -22.80 10.33 -4.23
N GLY A 386 -23.09 10.26 -5.52
CA GLY A 386 -22.13 10.57 -6.57
C GLY A 386 -21.88 9.42 -7.54
N LYS A 387 -20.79 9.56 -8.30
CA LYS A 387 -20.33 8.56 -9.28
C LYS A 387 -19.12 7.80 -8.74
N GLU A 388 -18.84 6.66 -9.32
CA GLU A 388 -17.71 5.82 -8.94
C GLU A 388 -16.35 6.53 -9.01
N ASN A 389 -16.15 7.40 -10.01
CA ASN A 389 -14.91 8.18 -10.13
C ASN A 389 -14.74 9.21 -8.99
N VAL A 390 -15.82 9.78 -8.48
CA VAL A 390 -15.80 10.69 -7.33
C VAL A 390 -15.44 9.93 -6.06
N LEU A 391 -16.08 8.76 -5.83
CA LEU A 391 -15.75 7.89 -4.70
C LEU A 391 -14.29 7.46 -4.73
N LEU A 392 -13.83 6.86 -5.84
CA LEU A 392 -12.45 6.37 -5.96
C LEU A 392 -11.44 7.51 -5.83
N GLY A 393 -11.70 8.67 -6.43
CA GLY A 393 -10.85 9.84 -6.31
C GLY A 393 -10.79 10.40 -4.88
N ALA A 394 -11.90 10.38 -4.14
CA ALA A 394 -11.93 10.80 -2.74
C ALA A 394 -11.16 9.83 -1.83
N LEU A 395 -11.35 8.52 -2.02
CA LEU A 395 -10.60 7.49 -1.30
C LEU A 395 -9.10 7.58 -1.61
N ASN A 396 -8.73 7.83 -2.88
CA ASN A 396 -7.35 8.02 -3.29
C ASN A 396 -6.71 9.24 -2.63
N ALA A 397 -7.41 10.39 -2.61
CA ALA A 397 -6.94 11.61 -1.94
C ALA A 397 -6.78 11.40 -0.43
N ARG A 398 -7.72 10.67 0.20
CA ARG A 398 -7.63 10.30 1.62
C ARG A 398 -6.41 9.41 1.92
N ALA A 399 -6.15 8.43 1.07
CA ALA A 399 -5.03 7.51 1.21
C ALA A 399 -3.69 8.22 0.96
N GLU A 400 -3.62 9.08 -0.06
CA GLU A 400 -2.47 9.92 -0.35
C GLU A 400 -2.11 10.82 0.83
N ALA A 401 -3.10 11.46 1.44
CA ALA A 401 -2.91 12.27 2.64
C ALA A 401 -2.36 11.46 3.82
N GLN A 402 -2.78 10.19 3.96
CA GLN A 402 -2.28 9.29 4.99
C GLN A 402 -0.84 8.81 4.72
N GLY A 403 -0.41 8.80 3.45
CA GLY A 403 0.88 8.26 3.03
C GLY A 403 0.94 6.74 2.97
N GLU A 404 -0.22 6.07 2.99
CA GLU A 404 -0.36 4.61 2.89
C GLU A 404 -1.59 4.26 2.05
N ARG A 405 -1.50 3.22 1.21
CA ARG A 405 -2.62 2.81 0.36
C ARG A 405 -3.84 2.37 1.18
N LEU A 406 -5.00 2.85 0.79
CA LEU A 406 -6.28 2.36 1.27
C LEU A 406 -6.60 1.02 0.61
N LEU A 407 -6.95 0.02 1.41
CA LEU A 407 -7.44 -1.26 0.90
C LEU A 407 -8.95 -1.21 0.68
N PHE A 408 -9.36 -1.49 -0.54
CA PHE A 408 -10.74 -1.71 -0.93
C PHE A 408 -10.93 -3.21 -1.13
N ILE A 409 -11.58 -3.84 -0.18
CA ILE A 409 -11.72 -5.30 -0.11
C ILE A 409 -13.16 -5.68 -0.46
N ILE A 410 -13.33 -6.64 -1.39
CA ILE A 410 -14.62 -7.28 -1.66
C ILE A 410 -14.46 -8.77 -1.38
N ASP A 411 -15.07 -9.22 -0.29
CA ASP A 411 -15.02 -10.62 0.12
C ASP A 411 -16.05 -11.46 -0.63
N ALA A 412 -15.65 -12.64 -1.06
CA ALA A 412 -16.50 -13.68 -1.64
C ALA A 412 -17.36 -13.20 -2.84
N ILE A 413 -16.70 -12.62 -3.86
CA ILE A 413 -17.37 -12.09 -5.07
C ILE A 413 -18.24 -13.13 -5.80
N ASN A 414 -18.05 -14.43 -5.54
CA ASN A 414 -18.83 -15.54 -6.09
C ASN A 414 -20.13 -15.82 -5.33
N GLU A 415 -20.42 -15.11 -4.23
CA GLU A 415 -21.66 -15.32 -3.44
C GLU A 415 -22.86 -14.65 -4.10
N GLU A 416 -24.06 -15.13 -3.76
CA GLU A 416 -25.36 -14.66 -4.23
C GLU A 416 -25.43 -14.44 -5.77
N LYS A 417 -25.80 -13.26 -6.22
CA LYS A 417 -25.85 -12.88 -7.63
C LYS A 417 -24.47 -12.63 -8.24
N GLY A 418 -23.43 -12.45 -7.42
CA GLY A 418 -22.09 -12.09 -7.86
C GLY A 418 -21.52 -13.01 -8.93
N ARG A 419 -21.69 -14.32 -8.81
CA ARG A 419 -21.21 -15.30 -9.80
C ARG A 419 -21.76 -15.09 -11.22
N TYR A 420 -22.87 -14.37 -11.37
CA TYR A 420 -23.52 -14.14 -12.67
C TYR A 420 -23.10 -12.80 -13.30
N PHE A 421 -22.93 -11.75 -12.52
CA PHE A 421 -22.62 -10.43 -13.08
C PHE A 421 -21.11 -10.08 -13.02
N TRP A 422 -20.34 -10.59 -12.06
CA TRP A 422 -18.92 -10.25 -11.98
C TRP A 422 -18.10 -10.56 -13.25
N PRO A 423 -18.38 -11.65 -14.01
CA PRO A 423 -17.68 -11.89 -15.28
C PRO A 423 -17.72 -10.69 -16.23
N ASP A 424 -18.82 -9.94 -16.25
CA ASP A 424 -19.01 -8.79 -17.15
C ASP A 424 -18.38 -7.51 -16.61
N TYR A 425 -18.21 -7.37 -15.30
CA TYR A 425 -17.79 -6.12 -14.66
C TYR A 425 -16.38 -6.12 -14.07
N ILE A 426 -15.80 -7.29 -13.79
CA ILE A 426 -14.53 -7.39 -13.07
C ILE A 426 -13.39 -6.69 -13.79
N VAL A 427 -13.32 -6.83 -15.12
CA VAL A 427 -12.31 -6.19 -15.98
C VAL A 427 -12.40 -4.67 -15.89
N GLY A 428 -13.63 -4.13 -16.02
CA GLY A 428 -13.90 -2.71 -15.89
C GLY A 428 -13.49 -2.17 -14.53
N MET A 429 -13.82 -2.89 -13.46
CA MET A 429 -13.46 -2.49 -12.09
C MET A 429 -11.94 -2.46 -11.89
N ILE A 430 -11.21 -3.49 -12.30
CA ILE A 430 -9.75 -3.56 -12.21
C ILE A 430 -9.11 -2.39 -12.97
N ASN A 431 -9.57 -2.11 -14.20
CA ASN A 431 -9.07 -1.00 -15.00
C ASN A 431 -9.42 0.38 -14.40
N GLN A 432 -10.51 0.50 -13.64
CA GLN A 432 -10.80 1.73 -12.89
C GLN A 432 -9.84 1.92 -11.73
N PHE A 433 -9.63 0.87 -10.92
CA PHE A 433 -8.69 0.96 -9.78
C PHE A 433 -7.26 1.27 -10.20
N SER A 434 -6.79 0.77 -11.34
CA SER A 434 -5.43 1.05 -11.83
C SER A 434 -5.15 2.54 -12.10
N LYS A 435 -6.18 3.37 -12.21
CA LYS A 435 -6.06 4.83 -12.35
C LYS A 435 -5.82 5.56 -11.01
N TYR A 436 -5.97 4.86 -9.87
CA TYR A 436 -5.90 5.42 -8.53
C TYR A 436 -4.77 4.76 -7.73
N PRO A 437 -3.53 5.25 -7.83
CA PRO A 437 -2.34 4.55 -7.34
C PRO A 437 -2.29 4.39 -5.81
N TRP A 438 -3.07 5.20 -5.07
CA TRP A 438 -3.18 5.10 -3.62
C TRP A 438 -4.29 4.15 -3.14
N LEU A 439 -4.91 3.39 -4.06
CA LEU A 439 -5.88 2.37 -3.74
C LEU A 439 -5.32 0.98 -4.01
N GLY A 440 -5.53 0.05 -3.09
CA GLY A 440 -5.30 -1.37 -3.28
C GLY A 440 -6.63 -2.11 -3.37
N LEU A 441 -6.87 -2.85 -4.47
CA LEU A 441 -8.06 -3.68 -4.64
C LEU A 441 -7.75 -5.13 -4.26
N VAL A 442 -8.57 -5.67 -3.36
CA VAL A 442 -8.51 -7.08 -2.95
C VAL A 442 -9.86 -7.72 -3.22
N LEU A 443 -9.88 -8.74 -4.07
CA LEU A 443 -11.06 -9.52 -4.37
C LEU A 443 -10.88 -10.95 -3.85
N SER A 444 -11.77 -11.44 -2.98
CA SER A 444 -11.72 -12.84 -2.58
C SER A 444 -12.70 -13.70 -3.36
N ILE A 445 -12.27 -14.91 -3.70
CA ILE A 445 -13.04 -15.84 -4.51
C ILE A 445 -12.80 -17.29 -4.07
N ARG A 446 -13.79 -18.16 -4.22
CA ARG A 446 -13.57 -19.62 -4.12
C ARG A 446 -12.86 -20.12 -5.36
N SER A 447 -11.85 -20.96 -5.17
CA SER A 447 -11.04 -21.53 -6.28
C SER A 447 -11.88 -22.20 -7.36
N SER A 448 -13.00 -22.82 -7.01
CA SER A 448 -13.93 -23.43 -7.95
C SER A 448 -14.64 -22.47 -8.91
N TYR A 449 -14.75 -21.18 -8.53
CA TYR A 449 -15.39 -20.12 -9.35
C TYR A 449 -14.39 -19.20 -10.06
N GLU A 450 -13.11 -19.32 -9.76
CA GLU A 450 -12.08 -18.41 -10.26
C GLU A 450 -12.05 -18.36 -11.79
N LYS A 451 -12.05 -19.55 -12.44
CA LYS A 451 -12.02 -19.64 -13.91
C LYS A 451 -13.31 -19.15 -14.59
N LEU A 452 -14.41 -19.07 -13.82
CA LEU A 452 -15.69 -18.59 -14.32
C LEU A 452 -15.76 -17.07 -14.32
N ILE A 453 -15.17 -16.42 -13.29
CA ILE A 453 -15.32 -15.00 -13.03
C ILE A 453 -14.13 -14.19 -13.56
N VAL A 454 -12.90 -14.73 -13.45
CA VAL A 454 -11.68 -14.00 -13.80
C VAL A 454 -11.13 -14.49 -15.14
N PRO A 455 -11.01 -13.61 -16.15
CA PRO A 455 -10.40 -13.96 -17.43
C PRO A 455 -8.94 -14.40 -17.25
N LYS A 456 -8.53 -15.43 -18.00
CA LYS A 456 -7.16 -15.98 -17.92
C LYS A 456 -6.10 -14.94 -18.28
N ASP A 457 -6.35 -14.13 -19.28
CA ASP A 457 -5.43 -13.13 -19.81
C ASP A 457 -5.02 -12.08 -18.76
N PHE A 458 -5.86 -11.86 -17.74
CA PHE A 458 -5.55 -10.93 -16.64
C PHE A 458 -4.38 -11.35 -15.78
N PHE A 459 -4.18 -12.66 -15.61
CA PHE A 459 -3.02 -13.18 -14.88
C PHE A 459 -1.77 -13.19 -15.75
N ASP A 460 -1.93 -13.52 -17.05
CA ASP A 460 -0.82 -13.61 -18.00
C ASP A 460 -0.20 -12.23 -18.28
N GLU A 461 -1.02 -11.18 -18.28
CA GLU A 461 -0.56 -9.78 -18.47
C GLU A 461 0.02 -9.14 -17.18
N ASN A 462 0.18 -9.88 -16.09
CA ASN A 462 0.62 -9.38 -14.77
C ASN A 462 -0.20 -8.19 -14.22
N LYS A 463 -1.44 -8.02 -14.69
CA LYS A 463 -2.32 -6.93 -14.26
C LYS A 463 -2.83 -7.12 -12.84
N ILE A 464 -2.97 -8.37 -12.40
CA ILE A 464 -3.44 -8.70 -11.07
C ILE A 464 -2.64 -9.86 -10.47
N THR A 465 -2.31 -9.78 -9.20
CA THR A 465 -1.56 -10.83 -8.51
C THR A 465 -2.53 -11.82 -7.85
N ARG A 466 -2.36 -13.09 -8.17
CA ARG A 466 -3.11 -14.18 -7.55
C ARG A 466 -2.38 -14.68 -6.30
N ILE A 467 -3.08 -14.70 -5.17
CA ILE A 467 -2.61 -15.25 -3.90
C ILE A 467 -3.53 -16.41 -3.50
N ALA A 468 -2.96 -17.60 -3.30
CA ALA A 468 -3.71 -18.76 -2.84
C ALA A 468 -3.69 -18.85 -1.31
N HIS A 469 -4.87 -18.93 -0.68
CA HIS A 469 -5.01 -19.19 0.74
C HIS A 469 -5.17 -20.69 0.97
N SER A 470 -4.19 -21.29 1.63
CA SER A 470 -4.13 -22.75 1.91
C SER A 470 -4.52 -23.11 3.36
N GLY A 471 -5.19 -22.21 4.07
CA GLY A 471 -5.51 -22.40 5.49
C GLY A 471 -4.30 -22.20 6.39
N PHE A 472 -4.19 -23.05 7.42
CA PHE A 472 -3.07 -22.97 8.35
C PHE A 472 -1.74 -23.45 7.76
N GLY A 473 -1.78 -24.32 6.74
CA GLY A 473 -0.58 -24.78 6.05
C GLY A 473 0.54 -25.20 7.00
N SER A 474 1.70 -24.56 6.90
CA SER A 474 2.89 -24.87 7.73
C SER A 474 2.71 -24.60 9.22
N VAL A 475 1.70 -23.82 9.63
CA VAL A 475 1.41 -23.49 11.04
C VAL A 475 0.28 -24.32 11.64
N GLU A 476 -0.16 -25.41 10.97
CA GLU A 476 -1.25 -26.28 11.41
C GLU A 476 -1.10 -26.74 12.87
N TYR A 477 0.09 -27.17 13.26
CA TYR A 477 0.35 -27.61 14.63
C TYR A 477 0.16 -26.49 15.66
N GLN A 478 0.68 -25.30 15.38
CA GLN A 478 0.53 -24.14 16.27
C GLN A 478 -0.93 -23.71 16.36
N ALA A 479 -1.63 -23.71 15.21
CA ALA A 479 -3.06 -23.40 15.14
C ALA A 479 -3.88 -24.41 15.95
N SER A 480 -3.65 -25.71 15.78
CA SER A 480 -4.34 -26.75 16.53
C SER A 480 -4.11 -26.60 18.04
N LYS A 481 -2.87 -26.36 18.45
CA LYS A 481 -2.52 -26.12 19.84
C LYS A 481 -3.25 -24.91 20.42
N PHE A 482 -3.32 -23.81 19.64
CA PHE A 482 -4.03 -22.61 20.03
C PHE A 482 -5.53 -22.85 20.20
N PHE A 483 -6.17 -23.47 19.21
CA PHE A 483 -7.60 -23.78 19.25
C PHE A 483 -7.95 -24.69 20.43
N PHE A 484 -7.19 -25.77 20.66
CA PHE A 484 -7.41 -26.66 21.80
C PHE A 484 -7.33 -25.92 23.12
N SER A 485 -6.35 -25.02 23.26
CA SER A 485 -6.24 -24.18 24.46
C SER A 485 -7.47 -23.28 24.66
N GLN A 486 -7.97 -22.64 23.59
CA GLN A 486 -9.13 -21.74 23.66
C GLN A 486 -10.42 -22.48 24.04
N TYR A 487 -10.56 -23.73 23.60
CA TYR A 487 -11.74 -24.57 23.92
C TYR A 487 -11.55 -25.47 25.15
N GLY A 488 -10.45 -25.34 25.89
CA GLY A 488 -10.15 -26.14 27.08
C GLY A 488 -9.96 -27.63 26.79
N ILE A 489 -9.45 -27.97 25.59
CA ILE A 489 -9.20 -29.34 25.14
C ILE A 489 -7.75 -29.70 25.48
N GLU A 490 -7.55 -30.84 26.15
CA GLU A 490 -6.22 -31.37 26.43
C GLU A 490 -5.48 -31.72 25.14
N GLN A 491 -4.23 -31.29 25.07
CA GLN A 491 -3.38 -31.59 23.93
C GLN A 491 -3.08 -33.09 23.86
N PRO A 492 -3.23 -33.74 22.70
CA PRO A 492 -2.83 -35.12 22.56
C PRO A 492 -1.31 -35.26 22.69
N GLY A 493 -0.85 -36.32 23.36
CA GLY A 493 0.57 -36.58 23.59
C GLY A 493 1.39 -36.83 22.31
N VAL A 494 0.71 -37.04 21.17
CA VAL A 494 1.31 -37.14 19.84
C VAL A 494 0.60 -36.14 18.94
N PRO A 495 1.30 -35.33 18.13
CA PRO A 495 0.67 -34.43 17.17
C PRO A 495 -0.29 -35.17 16.25
N ILE A 496 -1.53 -34.72 16.17
CA ILE A 496 -2.48 -35.23 15.19
C ILE A 496 -2.23 -34.47 13.90
N LEU A 497 -1.41 -35.03 13.02
CA LEU A 497 -1.18 -34.52 11.68
C LEU A 497 -2.28 -35.04 10.75
N HIS A 498 -3.43 -34.40 10.79
CA HIS A 498 -4.54 -34.77 9.91
C HIS A 498 -4.74 -33.61 8.91
N PRO A 499 -4.73 -33.86 7.58
CA PRO A 499 -4.81 -32.81 6.56
C PRO A 499 -5.98 -31.84 6.75
N GLU A 500 -7.09 -32.29 7.33
CA GLU A 500 -8.26 -31.45 7.58
C GLU A 500 -8.05 -30.40 8.68
N PHE A 501 -7.09 -30.60 9.60
CA PHE A 501 -6.77 -29.59 10.61
C PHE A 501 -6.06 -28.36 10.02
N SER A 502 -5.54 -28.47 8.81
CA SER A 502 -5.09 -27.30 8.04
C SER A 502 -6.25 -26.38 7.63
N ASN A 503 -7.51 -26.89 7.64
CA ASN A 503 -8.70 -26.10 7.35
C ASN A 503 -9.24 -25.45 8.65
N PRO A 504 -9.22 -24.11 8.76
CA PRO A 504 -9.65 -23.39 9.95
C PRO A 504 -11.10 -23.66 10.36
N LEU A 505 -12.01 -23.78 9.38
CA LEU A 505 -13.41 -24.07 9.66
C LEU A 505 -13.58 -25.46 10.25
N PHE A 506 -12.89 -26.44 9.68
CA PHE A 506 -12.94 -27.82 10.19
C PHE A 506 -12.41 -27.87 11.62
N LEU A 507 -11.25 -27.28 11.91
CA LEU A 507 -10.66 -27.26 13.24
C LEU A 507 -11.58 -26.55 14.26
N LYS A 508 -12.18 -25.42 13.88
CA LYS A 508 -13.15 -24.71 14.71
C LYS A 508 -14.35 -25.58 15.06
N ILE A 509 -14.97 -26.19 14.04
CA ILE A 509 -16.15 -27.04 14.22
C ILE A 509 -15.83 -28.24 15.09
N PHE A 510 -14.66 -28.85 14.91
CA PHE A 510 -14.20 -29.97 15.71
C PHE A 510 -14.06 -29.59 17.19
N CYS A 511 -13.39 -28.48 17.49
CA CYS A 511 -13.23 -27.97 18.84
C CYS A 511 -14.58 -27.56 19.48
N GLU A 512 -15.44 -26.88 18.72
CA GLU A 512 -16.80 -26.55 19.18
C GLU A 512 -17.62 -27.81 19.49
N GLY A 513 -17.49 -28.85 18.68
CA GLY A 513 -18.18 -30.14 18.88
C GLY A 513 -17.77 -30.81 20.20
N LEU A 514 -16.46 -30.91 20.46
CA LEU A 514 -15.94 -31.46 21.72
C LEU A 514 -16.38 -30.63 22.93
N TYR A 515 -16.22 -29.30 22.86
CA TYR A 515 -16.62 -28.41 23.94
C TYR A 515 -18.11 -28.52 24.30
N ARG A 516 -19.01 -28.55 23.29
CA ARG A 516 -20.46 -28.70 23.50
C ARG A 516 -20.86 -30.05 24.04
N SER A 517 -20.07 -31.07 23.78
CA SER A 517 -20.27 -32.43 24.30
C SER A 517 -19.70 -32.62 25.71
N GLY A 518 -19.11 -31.56 26.30
CA GLY A 518 -18.48 -31.63 27.62
C GLY A 518 -17.17 -32.44 27.62
N LEU A 519 -16.57 -32.66 26.45
CA LEU A 519 -15.34 -33.43 26.32
C LEU A 519 -14.14 -32.50 26.31
N ASN A 520 -13.23 -32.72 27.24
CA ASN A 520 -11.95 -32.00 27.31
C ASN A 520 -10.77 -32.82 26.73
N LYS A 521 -11.04 -34.01 26.20
CA LYS A 521 -10.06 -34.88 25.52
C LYS A 521 -10.65 -35.43 24.24
N ILE A 522 -9.78 -35.65 23.25
CA ILE A 522 -10.17 -36.32 22.01
C ILE A 522 -10.40 -37.79 22.34
N PRO A 523 -11.61 -38.35 22.14
CA PRO A 523 -11.91 -39.75 22.44
C PRO A 523 -11.04 -40.71 21.64
N LYS A 524 -10.63 -41.82 22.25
CA LYS A 524 -9.90 -42.89 21.56
C LYS A 524 -10.76 -43.44 20.41
N GLY A 525 -10.19 -43.55 19.21
CA GLY A 525 -10.92 -43.99 18.00
C GLY A 525 -11.41 -42.86 17.09
N TYR A 526 -11.37 -41.61 17.52
CA TYR A 526 -11.70 -40.42 16.69
C TYR A 526 -10.49 -39.92 15.84
N SER A 527 -9.51 -40.80 15.63
CA SER A 527 -8.33 -40.49 14.80
C SER A 527 -8.62 -40.61 13.29
N GLY A 528 -9.83 -40.97 12.89
CA GLY A 528 -10.23 -41.07 11.48
C GLY A 528 -11.29 -40.04 11.10
N ILE A 529 -11.20 -39.51 9.87
CA ILE A 529 -12.09 -38.49 9.29
C ILE A 529 -13.56 -38.86 9.46
N SER A 530 -13.93 -40.09 9.16
CA SER A 530 -15.32 -40.58 9.22
C SER A 530 -15.91 -40.43 10.62
N ASN A 531 -15.14 -40.72 11.65
CA ASN A 531 -15.59 -40.60 13.05
C ASN A 531 -15.74 -39.15 13.49
N ILE A 532 -14.84 -38.25 13.03
CA ILE A 532 -14.89 -36.81 13.30
C ILE A 532 -16.10 -36.19 12.61
N ILE A 533 -16.35 -36.55 11.34
CA ILE A 533 -17.51 -36.08 10.58
C ILE A 533 -18.80 -36.59 11.18
N SER A 534 -18.88 -37.90 11.55
CA SER A 534 -20.05 -38.47 12.22
C SER A 534 -20.34 -37.80 13.55
N PHE A 535 -19.32 -37.52 14.36
CA PHE A 535 -19.45 -36.78 15.60
C PHE A 535 -20.01 -35.34 15.37
N PHE A 536 -19.52 -34.67 14.33
CA PHE A 536 -19.99 -33.36 13.93
C PHE A 536 -21.45 -33.37 13.49
N ILE A 537 -21.84 -34.30 12.61
CA ILE A 537 -23.22 -34.45 12.14
C ILE A 537 -24.14 -34.71 13.33
N ASN A 538 -23.79 -35.66 14.22
CA ASN A 538 -24.55 -35.93 15.45
C ASN A 538 -24.66 -34.72 16.37
N SER A 539 -23.62 -33.88 16.47
CA SER A 539 -23.67 -32.67 17.26
C SER A 539 -24.61 -31.60 16.70
N ILE A 540 -24.83 -31.57 15.39
CA ILE A 540 -25.80 -30.74 14.69
C ILE A 540 -27.22 -31.28 14.87
N GLU A 541 -27.44 -32.59 14.71
CA GLU A 541 -28.74 -33.22 14.88
C GLU A 541 -29.30 -33.06 16.29
N VAL A 542 -28.47 -33.19 17.32
CA VAL A 542 -28.85 -32.92 18.71
C VAL A 542 -29.34 -31.48 18.93
N LYS A 543 -28.85 -30.53 18.10
CA LYS A 543 -29.24 -29.12 18.14
C LYS A 543 -30.58 -28.86 17.46
N LEU A 544 -30.84 -29.58 16.35
CA LEU A 544 -32.07 -29.46 15.59
C LEU A 544 -33.26 -30.20 16.29
N SER A 545 -32.96 -31.21 17.11
CA SER A 545 -33.95 -31.97 17.86
C SER A 545 -34.34 -31.37 19.19
N ARG A 546 -33.69 -30.30 19.66
CA ARG A 546 -34.15 -29.57 20.85
C ARG A 546 -35.16 -28.49 20.44
N PRO A 547 -36.43 -28.55 20.92
CA PRO A 547 -37.38 -27.50 20.66
C PRO A 547 -36.83 -26.21 21.28
N SER A 548 -36.88 -25.11 20.51
CA SER A 548 -36.58 -23.76 20.96
C SER A 548 -37.51 -23.44 22.13
N SER A 549 -36.97 -23.40 23.35
CA SER A 549 -37.62 -22.86 24.54
C SER A 549 -37.52 -21.35 24.56
#